data_6998e85e2dcfec2cec3b866bcf346bea
#
_entry.id   6998e85e2dcfec2cec3b866bcf346bea
#
_cell.length_a   1.000
_cell.length_b   1.000
_cell.length_c   1.000
_cell.angle_alpha   90.00
_cell.angle_beta   90.00
_cell.angle_gamma   90.00
#
_symmetry.space_group_name_H-M   'P 1'
#
loop_
_entity.id
_entity.type
_entity.pdbx_description
1 polymer ?
#
loop_
_entity_poly.entity_id
_entity_poly.type
_entity_poly.pdbx_seq_one_letter_code
_entity_poly.pdbx_strand_id
1 'polypeptide(L)'
;SLDEAWSGRCAELSRAVDRLQQLGAQDALILLRASFSSPRVMHLLRCSPSVDHDALAQFDQLLRTAICKLTNSVLTDMQWLQASLPVRMGGLGVRSVSSLALSAFLASAASTQQLQGAILSSTQSAGDSTLAAYLAEWQSDTGSEVQVEALPGQQSFWDRPRLSRQGQIVDASKVDAVQRAQYLASMAPHSGDWLLALPVASCGLRLDDEAVRVAVALRLGLSLGAPHSCRCGAMVDADGRHAFVCKKAPSRIARHQQLNDIVYRALVAAGVPASKEPVGLCRSDGKRPDGMSLIPWKSGKLLLWDVTVASTLADSYVASAARGAGEVAAQAGTRKYSKYAD
;
A
#
# COMPACT_ATOMS: atom_id res chain seq x y z
N SER A 1 18.59 -30.23 6.29
CA SER A 1 18.17 -30.14 4.88
C SER A 1 17.44 -28.83 4.61
N LEU A 2 17.23 -28.50 3.34
CA LEU A 2 16.45 -27.31 2.94
C LEU A 2 14.99 -27.48 3.40
N ASP A 3 14.44 -28.66 3.27
CA ASP A 3 13.08 -29.01 3.74
C ASP A 3 12.90 -28.75 5.23
N GLU A 4 13.85 -29.13 6.07
CA GLU A 4 13.81 -28.87 7.51
C GLU A 4 13.84 -27.36 7.81
N ALA A 5 14.69 -26.62 7.09
CA ALA A 5 14.77 -25.18 7.26
C ALA A 5 13.42 -24.50 6.92
N TRP A 6 12.80 -24.87 5.80
CA TRP A 6 11.50 -24.34 5.40
C TRP A 6 10.37 -24.79 6.33
N SER A 7 10.33 -26.07 6.70
CA SER A 7 9.37 -26.60 7.68
C SER A 7 9.46 -25.84 9.01
N GLY A 8 10.66 -25.60 9.49
CA GLY A 8 10.88 -24.79 10.68
C GLY A 8 10.34 -23.36 10.56
N ARG A 9 10.54 -22.70 9.41
CA ARG A 9 10.01 -21.34 9.15
C ARG A 9 8.49 -21.30 9.05
N CYS A 10 7.88 -22.27 8.40
CA CYS A 10 6.41 -22.39 8.35
C CYS A 10 5.82 -22.61 9.75
N ALA A 11 6.43 -23.47 10.57
CA ALA A 11 6.01 -23.70 11.95
C ALA A 11 6.18 -22.45 12.84
N GLU A 12 7.28 -21.70 12.68
CA GLU A 12 7.48 -20.42 13.37
C GLU A 12 6.40 -19.40 12.98
N LEU A 13 6.12 -19.25 11.68
CA LEU A 13 5.10 -18.33 11.20
C LEU A 13 3.72 -18.72 11.70
N SER A 14 3.35 -19.98 11.68
CA SER A 14 2.06 -20.47 12.21
C SER A 14 1.88 -20.07 13.68
N ARG A 15 2.88 -20.33 14.52
CA ARG A 15 2.84 -19.89 15.93
C ARG A 15 2.79 -18.37 16.09
N ALA A 16 3.50 -17.64 15.23
CA ALA A 16 3.46 -16.18 15.25
C ALA A 16 2.07 -15.64 14.88
N VAL A 17 1.41 -16.23 13.88
CA VAL A 17 0.05 -15.85 13.48
C VAL A 17 -0.95 -15.99 14.61
N ASP A 18 -0.86 -17.07 15.40
CA ASP A 18 -1.75 -17.29 16.54
C ASP A 18 -1.52 -16.25 17.65
N ARG A 19 -0.28 -15.84 17.87
CA ARG A 19 0.07 -14.78 18.84
C ARG A 19 -0.31 -13.38 18.34
N LEU A 20 -0.14 -13.10 17.06
CA LEU A 20 -0.49 -11.80 16.46
C LEU A 20 -1.97 -11.48 16.60
N GLN A 21 -2.86 -12.48 16.63
CA GLN A 21 -4.29 -12.30 16.87
C GLN A 21 -4.63 -11.76 18.27
N GLN A 22 -3.68 -11.79 19.20
CA GLN A 22 -3.87 -11.24 20.57
C GLN A 22 -3.49 -9.75 20.63
N LEU A 23 -2.95 -9.19 19.55
CA LEU A 23 -2.57 -7.79 19.43
C LEU A 23 -3.63 -7.01 18.67
N GLY A 24 -3.67 -5.70 18.82
CA GLY A 24 -4.44 -4.84 17.95
C GLY A 24 -4.02 -5.01 16.48
N ALA A 25 -4.98 -4.94 15.57
CA ALA A 25 -4.78 -5.25 14.15
C ALA A 25 -3.68 -4.40 13.50
N GLN A 26 -3.54 -3.12 13.91
CA GLN A 26 -2.48 -2.24 13.39
C GLN A 26 -1.09 -2.72 13.79
N ASP A 27 -0.88 -3.02 15.08
CA ASP A 27 0.40 -3.55 15.59
C ASP A 27 0.73 -4.89 14.93
N ALA A 28 -0.27 -5.77 14.82
CA ALA A 28 -0.11 -7.08 14.22
C ALA A 28 0.27 -7.03 12.74
N LEU A 29 -0.34 -6.14 11.94
CA LEU A 29 0.01 -5.94 10.53
C LEU A 29 1.42 -5.38 10.35
N ILE A 30 1.84 -4.46 11.21
CA ILE A 30 3.21 -3.92 11.19
C ILE A 30 4.22 -5.03 11.47
N LEU A 31 4.00 -5.83 12.51
CA LEU A 31 4.89 -6.94 12.87
C LEU A 31 4.90 -8.03 11.79
N LEU A 32 3.73 -8.38 11.24
CA LEU A 32 3.63 -9.34 10.15
C LEU A 32 4.49 -8.89 8.96
N ARG A 33 4.36 -7.63 8.54
CA ARG A 33 5.10 -7.08 7.40
C ARG A 33 6.59 -6.94 7.68
N ALA A 34 6.96 -6.37 8.83
CA ALA A 34 8.34 -5.99 9.11
C ALA A 34 9.22 -7.14 9.63
N SER A 35 8.61 -8.18 10.23
CA SER A 35 9.37 -9.20 10.94
C SER A 35 9.02 -10.64 10.55
N PHE A 36 7.75 -10.95 10.29
CA PHE A 36 7.30 -12.34 10.13
C PHE A 36 7.05 -12.75 8.67
N SER A 37 6.99 -11.81 7.74
CA SER A 37 6.86 -12.10 6.30
C SER A 37 8.21 -12.36 5.64
N SER A 38 8.41 -11.90 4.41
CA SER A 38 9.65 -12.08 3.64
C SER A 38 10.94 -11.74 4.39
N PRO A 39 11.03 -10.74 5.31
CA PRO A 39 12.29 -10.50 6.04
C PRO A 39 12.77 -11.72 6.82
N ARG A 40 11.86 -12.52 7.37
CA ARG A 40 12.18 -13.70 8.18
C ARG A 40 12.87 -14.81 7.39
N VAL A 41 12.58 -14.92 6.10
CA VAL A 41 13.06 -15.98 5.22
C VAL A 41 14.01 -15.49 4.12
N MET A 42 14.33 -14.19 4.12
CA MET A 42 15.16 -13.58 3.07
C MET A 42 16.52 -14.27 2.92
N HIS A 43 17.11 -14.75 4.03
CA HIS A 43 18.36 -15.48 3.98
C HIS A 43 18.21 -16.78 3.17
N LEU A 44 17.16 -17.57 3.44
CA LEU A 44 16.89 -18.81 2.67
C LEU A 44 16.68 -18.52 1.19
N LEU A 45 15.87 -17.49 0.87
CA LEU A 45 15.61 -17.11 -0.51
C LEU A 45 16.87 -16.69 -1.28
N ARG A 46 17.86 -16.08 -0.59
CA ARG A 46 19.12 -15.62 -1.18
C ARG A 46 20.18 -16.69 -1.30
N CYS A 47 20.21 -17.64 -0.36
CA CYS A 47 21.31 -18.58 -0.25
C CYS A 47 20.96 -19.99 -0.74
N SER A 48 19.71 -20.24 -1.11
CA SER A 48 19.23 -21.57 -1.48
C SER A 48 18.37 -21.53 -2.74
N PRO A 49 18.46 -22.52 -3.63
CA PRO A 49 17.61 -22.64 -4.82
C PRO A 49 16.19 -23.08 -4.39
N SER A 50 15.39 -22.12 -3.91
CA SER A 50 14.08 -22.39 -3.34
C SER A 50 12.91 -22.08 -4.28
N VAL A 51 13.15 -21.68 -5.53
CA VAL A 51 12.11 -21.13 -6.43
C VAL A 51 10.92 -22.08 -6.58
N ASP A 52 11.17 -23.37 -6.76
CA ASP A 52 10.13 -24.39 -6.94
C ASP A 52 9.80 -25.19 -5.68
N HIS A 53 10.21 -24.71 -4.51
CA HIS A 53 10.01 -25.43 -3.27
C HIS A 53 8.57 -25.29 -2.76
N ASP A 54 7.87 -26.38 -2.50
CA ASP A 54 6.45 -26.43 -2.09
C ASP A 54 6.18 -25.59 -0.82
N ALA A 55 7.15 -25.49 0.07
CA ALA A 55 7.02 -24.69 1.28
C ALA A 55 6.84 -23.18 1.04
N LEU A 56 7.21 -22.67 -0.14
CA LEU A 56 6.94 -21.26 -0.49
C LEU A 56 5.44 -20.99 -0.58
N ALA A 57 4.71 -21.87 -1.25
CA ALA A 57 3.25 -21.79 -1.34
C ALA A 57 2.59 -21.94 0.04
N GLN A 58 3.10 -22.86 0.87
CA GLN A 58 2.63 -23.03 2.26
C GLN A 58 2.88 -21.77 3.10
N PHE A 59 4.05 -21.17 2.99
CA PHE A 59 4.39 -19.93 3.71
C PHE A 59 3.50 -18.77 3.27
N ASP A 60 3.27 -18.61 1.97
CA ASP A 60 2.37 -17.61 1.41
C ASP A 60 0.92 -17.82 1.87
N GLN A 61 0.46 -19.06 1.96
CA GLN A 61 -0.87 -19.37 2.49
C GLN A 61 -1.00 -19.01 3.98
N LEU A 62 0.04 -19.19 4.77
CA LEU A 62 0.07 -18.75 6.17
C LEU A 62 0.01 -17.21 6.28
N LEU A 63 0.74 -16.48 5.41
CA LEU A 63 0.66 -15.01 5.34
C LEU A 63 -0.73 -14.52 4.95
N ARG A 64 -1.33 -15.14 3.93
CA ARG A 64 -2.71 -14.85 3.51
C ARG A 64 -3.70 -15.10 4.65
N THR A 65 -3.58 -16.23 5.33
CA THR A 65 -4.41 -16.58 6.48
C THR A 65 -4.23 -15.57 7.63
N ALA A 66 -3.00 -15.12 7.88
CA ALA A 66 -2.73 -14.10 8.87
C ALA A 66 -3.48 -12.79 8.56
N ILE A 67 -3.40 -12.29 7.34
CA ILE A 67 -4.13 -11.09 6.93
C ILE A 67 -5.64 -11.30 7.11
N CYS A 68 -6.19 -12.42 6.64
CA CYS A 68 -7.62 -12.73 6.77
C CYS A 68 -8.08 -12.72 8.24
N LYS A 69 -7.30 -13.32 9.14
CA LYS A 69 -7.61 -13.34 10.58
C LYS A 69 -7.52 -11.96 11.21
N LEU A 70 -6.44 -11.19 10.92
CA LEU A 70 -6.21 -9.87 11.50
C LEU A 70 -7.22 -8.82 11.03
N THR A 71 -7.79 -8.99 9.84
CA THR A 71 -8.74 -8.03 9.26
C THR A 71 -10.17 -8.57 9.20
N ASN A 72 -10.41 -9.74 9.77
CA ASN A 72 -11.71 -10.43 9.71
C ASN A 72 -12.29 -10.43 8.28
N SER A 73 -11.50 -10.86 7.31
CA SER A 73 -11.85 -10.82 5.90
C SER A 73 -11.50 -12.13 5.19
N VAL A 74 -11.99 -12.30 3.98
CA VAL A 74 -11.60 -13.39 3.08
C VAL A 74 -11.03 -12.77 1.81
N LEU A 75 -9.83 -13.20 1.42
CA LEU A 75 -9.15 -12.73 0.22
C LEU A 75 -9.32 -13.72 -0.92
N THR A 76 -9.76 -13.25 -2.08
CA THR A 76 -9.62 -13.98 -3.34
C THR A 76 -8.14 -14.01 -3.78
N ASP A 77 -7.81 -14.80 -4.80
CA ASP A 77 -6.43 -14.87 -5.30
C ASP A 77 -5.94 -13.53 -5.87
N MET A 78 -6.81 -12.78 -6.55
CA MET A 78 -6.49 -11.45 -7.04
C MET A 78 -6.32 -10.43 -5.91
N GLN A 79 -7.09 -10.53 -4.85
CA GLN A 79 -6.95 -9.68 -3.67
C GLN A 79 -5.70 -10.03 -2.86
N TRP A 80 -5.33 -11.32 -2.77
CA TRP A 80 -4.03 -11.75 -2.22
C TRP A 80 -2.87 -11.24 -3.06
N LEU A 81 -2.95 -11.36 -4.39
CA LEU A 81 -1.93 -10.80 -5.29
C LEU A 81 -1.77 -9.30 -5.05
N GLN A 82 -2.87 -8.55 -4.98
CA GLN A 82 -2.82 -7.11 -4.66
C GLN A 82 -2.25 -6.85 -3.27
N ALA A 83 -2.68 -7.57 -2.23
CA ALA A 83 -2.20 -7.41 -0.86
C ALA A 83 -0.68 -7.63 -0.76
N SER A 84 -0.13 -8.54 -1.55
CA SER A 84 1.30 -8.86 -1.60
C SER A 84 2.15 -7.82 -2.35
N LEU A 85 1.56 -6.89 -3.09
CA LEU A 85 2.29 -5.79 -3.73
C LEU A 85 2.85 -4.80 -2.69
N PRO A 86 3.91 -4.07 -3.03
CA PRO A 86 4.38 -2.95 -2.23
C PRO A 86 3.27 -1.92 -1.94
N VAL A 87 3.35 -1.24 -0.80
CA VAL A 87 2.37 -0.23 -0.40
C VAL A 87 2.16 0.83 -1.48
N ARG A 88 3.25 1.32 -2.12
CA ARG A 88 3.19 2.31 -3.22
C ARG A 88 2.47 1.81 -4.47
N MET A 89 2.26 0.50 -4.59
CA MET A 89 1.55 -0.14 -5.72
C MET A 89 0.14 -0.61 -5.33
N GLY A 90 -0.43 -0.07 -4.27
CA GLY A 90 -1.78 -0.38 -3.81
C GLY A 90 -1.89 -1.63 -2.94
N GLY A 91 -0.78 -2.30 -2.62
CA GLY A 91 -0.75 -3.47 -1.74
C GLY A 91 -0.64 -3.14 -0.25
N LEU A 92 -0.57 -4.16 0.59
CA LEU A 92 -0.31 -4.05 2.03
C LEU A 92 1.19 -4.14 2.36
N GLY A 93 2.03 -4.48 1.39
CA GLY A 93 3.47 -4.67 1.58
C GLY A 93 3.85 -5.99 2.27
N VAL A 94 2.93 -6.94 2.40
CA VAL A 94 3.20 -8.29 2.90
C VAL A 94 3.60 -9.14 1.70
N ARG A 95 4.90 -9.12 1.37
CA ARG A 95 5.43 -9.71 0.13
C ARG A 95 5.25 -11.22 0.09
N SER A 96 4.73 -11.73 -1.03
CA SER A 96 4.71 -13.15 -1.34
C SER A 96 6.15 -13.67 -1.48
N VAL A 97 6.48 -14.75 -0.78
CA VAL A 97 7.82 -15.34 -0.84
C VAL A 97 8.02 -16.13 -2.13
N SER A 98 6.97 -16.75 -2.67
CA SER A 98 7.00 -17.40 -3.99
C SER A 98 7.35 -16.40 -5.09
N SER A 99 6.70 -15.23 -5.07
CA SER A 99 7.00 -14.16 -6.04
C SER A 99 8.41 -13.60 -5.89
N LEU A 100 8.96 -13.59 -4.66
CA LEU A 100 10.22 -12.94 -4.34
C LEU A 100 11.44 -13.84 -4.54
N ALA A 101 11.26 -15.17 -4.47
CA ALA A 101 12.34 -16.16 -4.43
C ALA A 101 13.33 -15.99 -5.59
N LEU A 102 12.85 -15.95 -6.81
CA LEU A 102 13.68 -15.82 -8.01
C LEU A 102 14.51 -14.52 -8.00
N SER A 103 13.88 -13.39 -7.73
CA SER A 103 14.56 -12.08 -7.66
C SER A 103 15.60 -12.01 -6.54
N ALA A 104 15.31 -12.62 -5.39
CA ALA A 104 16.23 -12.63 -4.25
C ALA A 104 17.46 -13.52 -4.52
N PHE A 105 17.27 -14.69 -5.11
CA PHE A 105 18.34 -15.61 -5.47
C PHE A 105 19.26 -14.99 -6.54
N LEU A 106 18.68 -14.51 -7.65
CA LEU A 106 19.45 -13.90 -8.75
C LEU A 106 20.29 -12.71 -8.29
N ALA A 107 19.72 -11.82 -7.46
CA ALA A 107 20.46 -10.70 -6.91
C ALA A 107 21.63 -11.15 -6.01
N SER A 108 21.42 -12.18 -5.20
CA SER A 108 22.46 -12.74 -4.33
C SER A 108 23.57 -13.41 -5.15
N ALA A 109 23.21 -14.27 -6.10
CA ALA A 109 24.16 -14.93 -6.99
C ALA A 109 25.01 -13.91 -7.75
N ALA A 110 24.38 -12.91 -8.36
CA ALA A 110 25.07 -11.83 -9.08
C ALA A 110 26.04 -11.03 -8.18
N SER A 111 25.62 -10.67 -6.97
CA SER A 111 26.44 -9.87 -6.06
C SER A 111 27.63 -10.64 -5.48
N THR A 112 27.59 -11.97 -5.46
CA THR A 112 28.64 -12.82 -4.89
C THR A 112 29.51 -13.50 -5.95
N GLN A 113 29.21 -13.37 -7.24
CA GLN A 113 29.90 -14.07 -8.32
C GLN A 113 31.42 -13.87 -8.31
N GLN A 114 31.90 -12.64 -8.15
CA GLN A 114 33.33 -12.34 -8.11
C GLN A 114 34.00 -12.96 -6.88
N LEU A 115 33.34 -12.90 -5.71
CA LEU A 115 33.84 -13.49 -4.47
C LEU A 115 33.90 -15.02 -4.56
N GLN A 116 32.87 -15.63 -5.13
CA GLN A 116 32.84 -17.08 -5.37
C GLN A 116 34.01 -17.50 -6.28
N GLY A 117 34.26 -16.78 -7.38
CA GLY A 117 35.38 -17.03 -8.28
C GLY A 117 36.74 -16.92 -7.58
N ALA A 118 36.90 -15.93 -6.69
CA ALA A 118 38.12 -15.77 -5.90
C ALA A 118 38.34 -16.89 -4.87
N ILE A 119 37.28 -17.41 -4.25
CA ILE A 119 37.37 -18.46 -3.21
C ILE A 119 37.56 -19.84 -3.86
N LEU A 120 36.82 -20.15 -4.92
CA LEU A 120 36.80 -21.49 -5.53
C LEU A 120 37.98 -21.76 -6.47
N SER A 121 38.88 -20.78 -6.63
CA SER A 121 40.18 -20.93 -7.36
C SER A 121 40.07 -21.86 -8.57
N SER A 122 39.67 -21.37 -9.71
CA SER A 122 39.84 -21.93 -11.06
C SER A 122 39.55 -23.42 -11.33
N THR A 123 39.15 -24.24 -10.37
CA THR A 123 39.07 -25.69 -10.54
C THR A 123 37.76 -26.22 -11.07
N GLN A 124 36.69 -25.45 -11.12
CA GLN A 124 35.47 -25.83 -11.85
C GLN A 124 34.61 -24.59 -12.16
N SER A 125 34.86 -23.99 -13.28
CA SER A 125 33.84 -23.19 -14.00
C SER A 125 32.86 -24.16 -14.73
N ALA A 126 32.32 -25.13 -14.06
CA ALA A 126 31.08 -25.73 -14.49
C ALA A 126 30.02 -24.64 -14.21
N GLY A 127 29.55 -23.99 -15.27
CA GLY A 127 28.54 -22.93 -15.15
C GLY A 127 27.44 -23.39 -14.23
N ASP A 128 27.06 -22.60 -13.23
CA ASP A 128 26.00 -22.95 -12.29
C ASP A 128 24.69 -23.13 -13.07
N SER A 129 24.35 -24.41 -13.33
CA SER A 129 23.18 -24.78 -14.13
C SER A 129 21.89 -24.21 -13.51
N THR A 130 21.85 -24.06 -12.18
CA THR A 130 20.73 -23.46 -11.46
C THR A 130 20.62 -21.98 -11.75
N LEU A 131 21.73 -21.24 -11.75
CA LEU A 131 21.75 -19.82 -12.08
C LEU A 131 21.30 -19.60 -13.52
N ALA A 132 21.79 -20.41 -14.48
CA ALA A 132 21.40 -20.32 -15.87
C ALA A 132 19.88 -20.61 -16.07
N ALA A 133 19.38 -21.64 -15.42
CA ALA A 133 17.93 -21.99 -15.44
C ALA A 133 17.07 -20.85 -14.89
N TYR A 134 17.44 -20.29 -13.75
CA TYR A 134 16.71 -19.19 -13.11
C TYR A 134 16.80 -17.86 -13.89
N LEU A 135 17.92 -17.61 -14.59
CA LEU A 135 18.02 -16.48 -15.52
C LEU A 135 17.06 -16.65 -16.69
N ALA A 136 17.02 -17.85 -17.29
CA ALA A 136 16.12 -18.14 -18.40
C ALA A 136 14.65 -18.01 -17.98
N GLU A 137 14.29 -18.49 -16.78
CA GLU A 137 12.96 -18.34 -16.19
C GLU A 137 12.60 -16.87 -16.00
N TRP A 138 13.50 -16.07 -15.42
CA TRP A 138 13.28 -14.65 -15.19
C TRP A 138 13.11 -13.87 -16.50
N GLN A 139 13.94 -14.15 -17.52
CA GLN A 139 13.83 -13.55 -18.85
C GLN A 139 12.49 -13.92 -19.52
N SER A 140 12.07 -15.17 -19.42
CA SER A 140 10.78 -15.64 -19.93
C SER A 140 9.60 -14.96 -19.22
N ASP A 141 9.68 -14.81 -17.88
CA ASP A 141 8.63 -14.20 -17.07
C ASP A 141 8.51 -12.69 -17.32
N THR A 142 9.63 -12.01 -17.51
CA THR A 142 9.66 -10.53 -17.60
C THR A 142 9.72 -9.99 -19.02
N GLY A 143 10.13 -10.79 -19.99
CA GLY A 143 10.45 -10.35 -21.35
C GLY A 143 11.69 -9.43 -21.42
N SER A 144 12.50 -9.40 -20.35
CA SER A 144 13.69 -8.55 -20.26
C SER A 144 14.96 -9.35 -20.54
N GLU A 145 15.88 -8.78 -21.29
CA GLU A 145 17.20 -9.39 -21.54
C GLU A 145 18.23 -8.84 -20.56
N VAL A 146 19.15 -9.69 -20.11
CA VAL A 146 20.27 -9.33 -19.25
C VAL A 146 21.55 -9.96 -19.78
N GLN A 147 22.65 -9.18 -19.81
CA GLN A 147 23.97 -9.70 -20.19
C GLN A 147 24.53 -10.51 -19.03
N VAL A 148 24.89 -11.76 -19.31
CA VAL A 148 25.37 -12.73 -18.31
C VAL A 148 26.71 -12.28 -17.68
N GLU A 149 27.51 -11.50 -18.43
CA GLU A 149 28.83 -11.01 -18.02
C GLU A 149 28.76 -9.90 -16.97
N ALA A 150 27.59 -9.24 -16.82
CA ALA A 150 27.42 -8.08 -15.94
C ALA A 150 26.07 -8.11 -15.21
N LEU A 151 25.83 -9.19 -14.43
CA LEU A 151 24.58 -9.35 -13.69
C LEU A 151 24.44 -8.30 -12.57
N PRO A 152 23.33 -7.57 -12.49
CA PRO A 152 23.11 -6.60 -11.43
C PRO A 152 22.93 -7.24 -10.05
N GLY A 153 23.72 -6.83 -9.05
CA GLY A 153 23.62 -7.33 -7.67
C GLY A 153 22.45 -6.77 -6.87
N GLN A 154 21.76 -5.74 -7.37
CA GLN A 154 20.66 -5.10 -6.64
C GLN A 154 19.34 -5.87 -6.83
N GLN A 155 18.75 -6.36 -5.75
CA GLN A 155 17.48 -7.09 -5.78
C GLN A 155 16.34 -6.30 -6.44
N SER A 156 16.31 -4.97 -6.29
CA SER A 156 15.29 -4.13 -6.90
C SER A 156 15.31 -4.15 -8.44
N PHE A 157 16.46 -4.45 -9.06
CA PHE A 157 16.55 -4.63 -10.50
C PHE A 157 15.74 -5.84 -10.96
N TRP A 158 15.91 -6.98 -10.28
CA TRP A 158 15.25 -8.23 -10.59
C TRP A 158 13.75 -8.22 -10.20
N ASP A 159 13.40 -7.52 -9.14
CA ASP A 159 12.03 -7.50 -8.60
C ASP A 159 11.11 -6.54 -9.36
N ARG A 160 11.63 -5.42 -9.85
CA ARG A 160 10.81 -4.35 -10.48
C ARG A 160 10.01 -4.80 -11.71
N PRO A 161 10.56 -5.53 -12.70
CA PRO A 161 9.79 -5.99 -13.86
C PRO A 161 8.66 -6.95 -13.46
N ARG A 162 8.93 -7.87 -12.53
CA ARG A 162 7.94 -8.82 -12.01
C ARG A 162 6.81 -8.12 -11.25
N LEU A 163 7.15 -7.14 -10.41
CA LEU A 163 6.16 -6.30 -9.74
C LEU A 163 5.32 -5.50 -10.73
N SER A 164 5.92 -4.95 -11.77
CA SER A 164 5.18 -4.22 -12.82
C SER A 164 4.16 -5.13 -13.48
N ARG A 165 4.54 -6.36 -13.85
CA ARG A 165 3.64 -7.35 -14.42
C ARG A 165 2.52 -7.74 -13.46
N GLN A 166 2.82 -7.98 -12.19
CA GLN A 166 1.80 -8.28 -11.17
C GLN A 166 0.81 -7.12 -11.01
N GLY A 167 1.29 -5.88 -10.99
CA GLY A 167 0.45 -4.69 -10.97
C GLY A 167 -0.47 -4.58 -12.19
N GLN A 168 0.03 -4.91 -13.39
CA GLN A 168 -0.77 -4.97 -14.62
C GLN A 168 -1.87 -6.06 -14.54
N ILE A 169 -1.54 -7.23 -14.01
CA ILE A 169 -2.52 -8.32 -13.80
C ILE A 169 -3.62 -7.85 -12.84
N VAL A 170 -3.26 -7.18 -11.74
CA VAL A 170 -4.23 -6.63 -10.80
C VAL A 170 -5.09 -5.55 -11.45
N ASP A 171 -4.52 -4.61 -12.22
CA ASP A 171 -5.30 -3.58 -12.93
C ASP A 171 -6.26 -4.21 -13.96
N ALA A 172 -5.77 -5.15 -14.75
CA ALA A 172 -6.57 -5.86 -15.74
C ALA A 172 -7.72 -6.70 -15.13
N SER A 173 -7.58 -7.12 -13.86
CA SER A 173 -8.64 -7.85 -13.15
C SER A 173 -9.81 -6.98 -12.70
N LYS A 174 -9.70 -5.65 -12.80
CA LYS A 174 -10.76 -4.71 -12.39
C LYS A 174 -11.82 -4.64 -13.48
N VAL A 175 -12.98 -5.24 -13.21
CA VAL A 175 -14.04 -5.43 -14.21
C VAL A 175 -14.84 -4.17 -14.53
N ASP A 176 -14.85 -3.19 -13.63
CA ASP A 176 -15.59 -1.94 -13.80
C ASP A 176 -14.78 -0.69 -13.41
N ALA A 177 -15.27 0.47 -13.81
CA ALA A 177 -14.62 1.75 -13.54
C ALA A 177 -14.49 2.06 -12.03
N VAL A 178 -15.39 1.54 -11.18
CA VAL A 178 -15.38 1.78 -9.75
C VAL A 178 -14.24 0.99 -9.09
N GLN A 179 -14.12 -0.29 -9.42
CA GLN A 179 -13.03 -1.14 -8.92
C GLN A 179 -11.67 -0.60 -9.38
N ARG A 180 -11.58 -0.16 -10.63
CA ARG A 180 -10.37 0.45 -11.17
C ARG A 180 -10.04 1.77 -10.46
N ALA A 181 -11.02 2.65 -10.27
CA ALA A 181 -10.85 3.90 -9.53
C ALA A 181 -10.36 3.64 -8.09
N GLN A 182 -10.90 2.62 -7.42
CA GLN A 182 -10.50 2.22 -6.07
C GLN A 182 -9.05 1.72 -6.05
N TYR A 183 -8.67 0.86 -6.98
CA TYR A 183 -7.30 0.38 -7.11
C TYR A 183 -6.31 1.53 -7.39
N LEU A 184 -6.60 2.39 -8.37
CA LEU A 184 -5.76 3.54 -8.69
C LEU A 184 -5.65 4.52 -7.50
N ALA A 185 -6.75 4.77 -6.77
CA ALA A 185 -6.70 5.57 -5.54
C ALA A 185 -5.77 4.98 -4.48
N SER A 186 -5.70 3.64 -4.39
CA SER A 186 -4.78 2.96 -3.47
C SER A 186 -3.29 3.12 -3.85
N MET A 187 -2.98 3.48 -5.09
CA MET A 187 -1.64 3.77 -5.61
C MET A 187 -1.27 5.26 -5.56
N ALA A 188 -2.23 6.14 -5.24
CA ALA A 188 -1.95 7.57 -5.13
C ALA A 188 -0.85 7.84 -4.09
N PRO A 189 0.01 8.85 -4.30
CA PRO A 189 1.01 9.24 -3.31
C PRO A 189 0.36 9.43 -1.93
N HIS A 190 1.03 8.95 -0.89
CA HIS A 190 0.59 9.03 0.52
C HIS A 190 -0.67 8.22 0.89
N SER A 191 -1.36 7.56 -0.06
CA SER A 191 -2.55 6.76 0.23
C SER A 191 -2.30 5.57 1.16
N GLY A 192 -1.07 5.14 1.28
CA GLY A 192 -0.65 3.99 2.10
C GLY A 192 0.17 4.34 3.34
N ASP A 193 0.39 5.62 3.65
CA ASP A 193 1.27 6.04 4.76
C ASP A 193 0.77 5.54 6.12
N TRP A 194 -0.54 5.40 6.29
CA TRP A 194 -1.13 4.82 7.50
C TRP A 194 -0.66 3.39 7.80
N LEU A 195 -0.32 2.60 6.76
CA LEU A 195 0.28 1.27 6.91
C LEU A 195 1.70 1.34 7.45
N LEU A 196 2.42 2.43 7.18
CA LEU A 196 3.82 2.63 7.56
C LEU A 196 3.97 3.36 8.88
N ALA A 197 2.92 4.07 9.32
CA ALA A 197 2.92 4.85 10.55
C ALA A 197 2.97 3.93 11.79
N LEU A 198 3.83 4.30 12.74
CA LEU A 198 3.82 3.64 14.05
C LEU A 198 2.57 4.03 14.83
N PRO A 199 1.94 3.11 15.57
CA PRO A 199 0.67 3.34 16.27
C PRO A 199 0.86 4.14 17.58
N VAL A 200 1.31 5.37 17.45
CA VAL A 200 1.56 6.28 18.58
C VAL A 200 0.27 7.02 18.91
N ALA A 201 -0.39 6.66 20.02
CA ALA A 201 -1.68 7.22 20.43
C ALA A 201 -1.61 8.75 20.70
N SER A 202 -0.54 9.24 21.33
CA SER A 202 -0.35 10.66 21.60
C SER A 202 -0.24 11.52 20.34
N CYS A 203 0.17 10.92 19.21
CA CYS A 203 0.24 11.58 17.90
C CYS A 203 -1.05 11.40 17.07
N GLY A 204 -2.06 10.69 17.59
CA GLY A 204 -3.28 10.37 16.85
C GLY A 204 -3.07 9.36 15.70
N LEU A 205 -1.98 8.56 15.74
CA LEU A 205 -1.63 7.59 14.70
C LEU A 205 -2.12 6.18 15.00
N ARG A 206 -2.69 5.94 16.18
CA ARG A 206 -3.27 4.65 16.54
C ARG A 206 -4.67 4.52 15.95
N LEU A 207 -4.88 3.45 15.21
CA LEU A 207 -6.17 3.02 14.68
C LEU A 207 -6.70 1.87 15.54
N ASP A 208 -8.01 1.83 15.75
CA ASP A 208 -8.66 0.65 16.30
C ASP A 208 -8.79 -0.46 15.23
N ASP A 209 -9.15 -1.66 15.67
CA ASP A 209 -9.21 -2.83 14.81
C ASP A 209 -10.25 -2.69 13.70
N GLU A 210 -11.38 -2.03 13.99
CA GLU A 210 -12.42 -1.79 13.01
C GLU A 210 -11.96 -0.78 11.95
N ALA A 211 -11.28 0.28 12.34
CA ALA A 211 -10.69 1.24 11.41
C ALA A 211 -9.65 0.58 10.48
N VAL A 212 -8.81 -0.31 11.03
CA VAL A 212 -7.86 -1.09 10.23
C VAL A 212 -8.58 -2.02 9.25
N ARG A 213 -9.60 -2.76 9.72
CA ARG A 213 -10.42 -3.64 8.87
C ARG A 213 -11.04 -2.89 7.71
N VAL A 214 -11.68 -1.76 7.99
CA VAL A 214 -12.31 -0.90 6.97
C VAL A 214 -11.27 -0.34 6.00
N ALA A 215 -10.14 0.15 6.50
CA ALA A 215 -9.08 0.71 5.66
C ALA A 215 -8.46 -0.35 4.72
N VAL A 216 -8.23 -1.58 5.21
CA VAL A 216 -7.76 -2.69 4.38
C VAL A 216 -8.82 -3.08 3.36
N ALA A 217 -10.10 -3.18 3.77
CA ALA A 217 -11.18 -3.53 2.85
C ALA A 217 -11.33 -2.50 1.73
N LEU A 218 -11.30 -1.22 2.04
CA LEU A 218 -11.34 -0.15 1.03
C LEU A 218 -10.12 -0.19 0.11
N ARG A 219 -8.94 -0.55 0.62
CA ARG A 219 -7.71 -0.61 -0.16
C ARG A 219 -7.69 -1.78 -1.14
N LEU A 220 -8.22 -2.93 -0.73
CA LEU A 220 -8.20 -4.18 -1.53
C LEU A 220 -9.51 -4.46 -2.29
N GLY A 221 -10.56 -3.67 -2.06
CA GLY A 221 -11.89 -3.92 -2.63
C GLY A 221 -12.56 -5.13 -1.99
N LEU A 222 -12.53 -5.23 -0.65
CA LEU A 222 -13.20 -6.29 0.09
C LEU A 222 -14.59 -5.84 0.51
N SER A 223 -15.50 -6.79 0.64
CA SER A 223 -16.82 -6.54 1.22
C SER A 223 -16.71 -6.23 2.71
N LEU A 224 -17.38 -5.16 3.15
CA LEU A 224 -17.40 -4.68 4.52
C LEU A 224 -18.57 -5.22 5.34
N GLY A 225 -19.66 -5.60 4.67
CA GLY A 225 -20.86 -6.10 5.34
C GLY A 225 -21.95 -6.54 4.37
N ALA A 226 -23.13 -6.81 4.90
CA ALA A 226 -24.29 -7.15 4.10
C ALA A 226 -24.96 -5.88 3.53
N PRO A 227 -25.51 -5.92 2.30
CA PRO A 227 -26.31 -4.83 1.76
C PRO A 227 -27.51 -4.51 2.67
N HIS A 228 -27.79 -3.23 2.88
CA HIS A 228 -28.87 -2.77 3.74
C HIS A 228 -29.40 -1.40 3.31
N SER A 229 -30.56 -1.00 3.82
CA SER A 229 -31.14 0.29 3.53
C SER A 229 -30.56 1.38 4.43
N CYS A 230 -30.09 2.47 3.80
CA CYS A 230 -29.65 3.67 4.51
C CYS A 230 -30.85 4.52 4.98
N ARG A 231 -30.67 5.29 6.05
CA ARG A 231 -31.65 6.30 6.50
C ARG A 231 -32.01 7.37 5.45
N CYS A 232 -31.19 7.53 4.41
CA CYS A 232 -31.50 8.43 3.28
C CYS A 232 -32.43 7.81 2.23
N GLY A 233 -32.77 6.51 2.35
CA GLY A 233 -33.57 5.75 1.41
C GLY A 233 -32.79 4.99 0.35
N ALA A 234 -31.48 5.24 0.18
CA ALA A 234 -30.64 4.52 -0.76
C ALA A 234 -30.20 3.17 -0.21
N MET A 235 -29.91 2.19 -1.09
CA MET A 235 -29.26 0.94 -0.73
C MET A 235 -27.77 1.17 -0.48
N VAL A 236 -27.26 0.61 0.61
CA VAL A 236 -25.82 0.48 0.88
C VAL A 236 -25.37 -0.85 0.32
N ASP A 237 -24.36 -0.82 -0.55
CA ASP A 237 -23.73 -2.02 -1.09
C ASP A 237 -22.86 -2.74 -0.05
N ALA A 238 -22.45 -3.96 -0.35
CA ALA A 238 -21.57 -4.76 0.53
C ALA A 238 -20.22 -4.07 0.78
N ASP A 239 -19.75 -3.23 -0.15
CA ASP A 239 -18.47 -2.53 -0.06
C ASP A 239 -18.55 -1.23 0.77
N GLY A 240 -19.76 -0.86 1.24
CA GLY A 240 -19.98 0.31 2.11
C GLY A 240 -19.73 1.67 1.43
N ARG A 241 -19.65 1.72 0.11
CA ARG A 241 -19.29 2.93 -0.68
C ARG A 241 -20.26 4.08 -0.47
N HIS A 242 -21.54 3.77 -0.24
CA HIS A 242 -22.57 4.77 0.03
C HIS A 242 -22.23 5.69 1.21
N ALA A 243 -21.50 5.21 2.22
CA ALA A 243 -21.10 6.01 3.38
C ALA A 243 -20.26 7.24 3.01
N PHE A 244 -19.54 7.21 1.89
CA PHE A 244 -18.69 8.33 1.43
C PHE A 244 -19.44 9.39 0.63
N VAL A 245 -20.63 9.07 0.12
CA VAL A 245 -21.43 9.95 -0.76
C VAL A 245 -22.80 10.30 -0.18
N CYS A 246 -23.21 9.66 0.90
CA CYS A 246 -24.51 9.85 1.52
C CYS A 246 -24.71 11.31 1.97
N LYS A 247 -25.80 11.93 1.50
CA LYS A 247 -26.14 13.32 1.87
C LYS A 247 -26.50 13.48 3.35
N LYS A 248 -26.99 12.42 4.01
CA LYS A 248 -27.38 12.40 5.43
C LYS A 248 -26.26 11.90 6.35
N ALA A 249 -25.12 11.47 5.80
CA ALA A 249 -24.00 11.02 6.62
C ALA A 249 -23.19 12.23 7.12
N PRO A 250 -22.92 12.35 8.42
CA PRO A 250 -22.10 13.42 8.99
C PRO A 250 -20.63 13.33 8.57
N SER A 251 -20.23 12.20 7.99
CA SER A 251 -18.84 11.88 7.65
C SER A 251 -18.17 12.87 6.68
N ARG A 252 -18.92 13.55 5.80
CA ARG A 252 -18.34 14.57 4.90
C ARG A 252 -17.82 15.77 5.69
N ILE A 253 -18.66 16.30 6.58
CA ILE A 253 -18.31 17.46 7.43
C ILE A 253 -17.21 17.05 8.41
N ALA A 254 -17.35 15.88 9.06
CA ALA A 254 -16.36 15.40 10.00
C ALA A 254 -14.96 15.21 9.36
N ARG A 255 -14.86 14.64 8.16
CA ARG A 255 -13.57 14.49 7.44
C ARG A 255 -12.94 15.84 7.09
N HIS A 256 -13.75 16.79 6.63
CA HIS A 256 -13.27 18.14 6.34
C HIS A 256 -12.73 18.82 7.60
N GLN A 257 -13.49 18.78 8.70
CA GLN A 257 -13.07 19.36 9.98
C GLN A 257 -11.80 18.72 10.54
N GLN A 258 -11.70 17.38 10.50
CA GLN A 258 -10.50 16.66 10.95
C GLN A 258 -9.25 17.06 10.15
N LEU A 259 -9.36 17.16 8.81
CA LEU A 259 -8.24 17.60 7.98
C LEU A 259 -7.86 19.04 8.27
N ASN A 260 -8.84 19.94 8.44
CA ASN A 260 -8.58 21.33 8.82
C ASN A 260 -7.89 21.42 10.18
N ASP A 261 -8.29 20.59 11.15
CA ASP A 261 -7.64 20.50 12.46
C ASP A 261 -6.19 19.98 12.37
N ILE A 262 -5.92 19.01 11.49
CA ILE A 262 -4.55 18.51 11.26
C ILE A 262 -3.66 19.63 10.71
N VAL A 263 -4.11 20.36 9.69
CA VAL A 263 -3.36 21.47 9.10
C VAL A 263 -3.09 22.55 10.15
N TYR A 264 -4.13 22.95 10.87
CA TYR A 264 -4.00 23.94 11.95
C TYR A 264 -2.98 23.54 13.02
N ARG A 265 -3.10 22.32 13.55
CA ARG A 265 -2.17 21.81 14.57
C ARG A 265 -0.75 21.67 14.04
N ALA A 266 -0.56 21.29 12.78
CA ALA A 266 0.76 21.21 12.17
C ALA A 266 1.43 22.59 12.09
N LEU A 267 0.70 23.63 11.70
CA LEU A 267 1.20 25.01 11.68
C LEU A 267 1.57 25.50 13.08
N VAL A 268 0.70 25.29 14.06
CA VAL A 268 0.97 25.68 15.45
C VAL A 268 2.19 24.94 16.00
N ALA A 269 2.32 23.64 15.75
CA ALA A 269 3.47 22.83 16.16
C ALA A 269 4.78 23.29 15.48
N ALA A 270 4.69 23.82 14.26
CA ALA A 270 5.81 24.42 13.54
C ALA A 270 6.14 25.86 14.01
N GLY A 271 5.49 26.37 15.06
CA GLY A 271 5.70 27.74 15.57
C GLY A 271 5.04 28.81 14.70
N VAL A 272 4.10 28.47 13.82
CA VAL A 272 3.34 29.40 12.98
C VAL A 272 1.97 29.63 13.62
N PRO A 273 1.74 30.76 14.32
CA PRO A 273 0.42 31.08 14.84
C PRO A 273 -0.60 31.13 13.71
N ALA A 274 -1.75 30.49 13.92
CA ALA A 274 -2.79 30.38 12.90
C ALA A 274 -4.19 30.50 13.51
N SER A 275 -5.18 30.78 12.67
CA SER A 275 -6.59 30.80 13.04
C SER A 275 -7.40 29.98 12.04
N LYS A 276 -8.37 29.20 12.54
CA LYS A 276 -9.38 28.54 11.71
C LYS A 276 -10.54 29.49 11.46
N GLU A 277 -11.12 29.40 10.26
CA GLU A 277 -12.31 30.15 9.86
C GLU A 277 -12.20 31.66 10.19
N PRO A 278 -11.17 32.37 9.69
CA PRO A 278 -10.87 33.74 10.08
C PRO A 278 -12.06 34.68 9.83
N VAL A 279 -12.42 35.44 10.86
CA VAL A 279 -13.49 36.45 10.79
C VAL A 279 -12.99 37.64 9.95
N GLY A 280 -13.83 38.20 9.10
CA GLY A 280 -13.52 39.37 8.29
C GLY A 280 -12.91 39.09 6.92
N LEU A 281 -12.57 37.82 6.60
CA LEU A 281 -12.13 37.39 5.28
C LEU A 281 -13.26 36.72 4.50
N CYS A 282 -14.44 37.31 4.52
CA CYS A 282 -15.57 36.81 3.75
C CYS A 282 -15.59 37.47 2.37
N ARG A 283 -15.64 36.64 1.32
CA ARG A 283 -15.83 37.12 -0.07
C ARG A 283 -17.26 37.61 -0.27
N SER A 284 -17.48 38.35 -1.36
CA SER A 284 -18.83 38.82 -1.75
C SER A 284 -19.82 37.68 -1.97
N ASP A 285 -19.34 36.45 -2.26
CA ASP A 285 -20.14 35.23 -2.41
C ASP A 285 -20.41 34.48 -1.08
N GLY A 286 -20.06 35.09 0.07
CA GLY A 286 -20.27 34.54 1.42
C GLY A 286 -19.26 33.42 1.80
N LYS A 287 -18.26 33.13 0.97
CA LYS A 287 -17.26 32.09 1.24
C LYS A 287 -16.03 32.70 1.91
N ARG A 288 -15.46 31.93 2.84
CA ARG A 288 -14.24 32.29 3.57
C ARG A 288 -13.23 31.13 3.51
N PRO A 289 -11.92 31.39 3.69
CA PRO A 289 -10.92 30.32 3.80
C PRO A 289 -11.14 29.51 5.09
N ASP A 290 -10.73 28.25 5.07
CA ASP A 290 -10.79 27.35 6.23
C ASP A 290 -9.78 27.73 7.32
N GLY A 291 -8.71 28.46 6.95
CA GLY A 291 -7.78 28.99 7.92
C GLY A 291 -6.77 29.97 7.34
N MET A 292 -6.02 30.60 8.25
CA MET A 292 -5.05 31.66 7.96
C MET A 292 -3.89 31.64 8.97
N SER A 293 -2.65 31.90 8.51
CA SER A 293 -1.55 32.20 9.40
C SER A 293 -1.71 33.64 9.95
N LEU A 294 -1.32 33.87 11.20
CA LEU A 294 -1.37 35.19 11.84
C LEU A 294 -0.07 35.98 11.63
N ILE A 295 0.95 35.35 11.08
CA ILE A 295 2.23 35.96 10.71
C ILE A 295 2.50 35.74 9.22
N PRO A 296 3.30 36.58 8.57
CA PRO A 296 3.64 36.44 7.16
C PRO A 296 4.32 35.09 6.90
N TRP A 297 3.85 34.40 5.88
CA TRP A 297 4.39 33.10 5.44
C TRP A 297 5.45 33.28 4.34
N LYS A 298 5.13 34.06 3.31
CA LYS A 298 6.02 34.29 2.16
C LYS A 298 5.83 35.70 1.59
N SER A 299 6.93 36.40 1.35
CA SER A 299 6.93 37.73 0.73
C SER A 299 5.97 38.74 1.41
N GLY A 300 5.89 38.71 2.75
CA GLY A 300 5.01 39.58 3.52
C GLY A 300 3.53 39.21 3.50
N LYS A 301 3.15 38.14 2.81
CA LYS A 301 1.75 37.66 2.69
C LYS A 301 1.46 36.54 3.67
N LEU A 302 0.23 36.52 4.21
CA LEU A 302 -0.29 35.46 5.06
C LEU A 302 -0.55 34.20 4.22
N LEU A 303 -0.40 33.03 4.85
CA LEU A 303 -0.86 31.78 4.30
C LEU A 303 -2.37 31.67 4.52
N LEU A 304 -3.12 31.52 3.44
CA LEU A 304 -4.52 31.11 3.49
C LEU A 304 -4.63 29.67 3.02
N TRP A 305 -5.46 28.86 3.67
CA TRP A 305 -5.72 27.48 3.20
C TRP A 305 -7.21 27.19 3.14
N ASP A 306 -7.56 26.29 2.27
CA ASP A 306 -8.93 25.79 2.05
C ASP A 306 -8.86 24.28 1.81
N VAL A 307 -9.44 23.49 2.70
CA VAL A 307 -9.47 22.04 2.65
C VAL A 307 -10.55 21.58 1.67
N THR A 308 -10.25 20.60 0.87
CA THR A 308 -11.26 19.95 0.03
C THR A 308 -11.19 18.45 0.14
N VAL A 309 -12.34 17.80 0.30
CA VAL A 309 -12.48 16.35 0.39
C VAL A 309 -13.39 15.88 -0.73
N ALA A 310 -12.78 15.27 -1.75
CA ALA A 310 -13.51 14.67 -2.86
C ALA A 310 -13.50 13.13 -2.70
N SER A 311 -14.64 12.49 -2.93
CA SER A 311 -14.71 11.02 -2.96
C SER A 311 -14.41 10.53 -4.37
N THR A 312 -13.35 9.72 -4.51
CA THR A 312 -12.99 9.08 -5.80
C THR A 312 -14.06 8.12 -6.30
N LEU A 313 -14.92 7.63 -5.40
CA LEU A 313 -15.97 6.67 -5.69
C LEU A 313 -17.37 7.32 -5.85
N ALA A 314 -17.44 8.66 -5.87
CA ALA A 314 -18.70 9.34 -6.20
C ALA A 314 -18.97 9.25 -7.71
N ASP A 315 -20.21 9.04 -8.11
CA ASP A 315 -20.61 8.85 -9.52
C ASP A 315 -20.06 9.93 -10.46
N SER A 316 -20.03 11.20 -10.00
CA SER A 316 -19.49 12.33 -10.75
C SER A 316 -17.97 12.30 -10.95
N TYR A 317 -17.23 11.46 -10.22
CA TYR A 317 -15.77 11.40 -10.23
C TYR A 317 -15.20 10.04 -10.67
N VAL A 318 -15.99 8.96 -10.64
CA VAL A 318 -15.53 7.60 -10.98
C VAL A 318 -14.82 7.57 -12.33
N ALA A 319 -15.39 8.16 -13.37
CA ALA A 319 -14.78 8.17 -14.69
C ALA A 319 -13.41 8.88 -14.72
N SER A 320 -13.21 9.95 -13.94
CA SER A 320 -11.91 10.59 -13.80
C SER A 320 -10.96 9.76 -12.96
N ALA A 321 -11.43 9.22 -11.82
CA ALA A 321 -10.66 8.41 -10.91
C ALA A 321 -10.12 7.12 -11.55
N ALA A 322 -10.87 6.56 -12.50
CA ALA A 322 -10.47 5.38 -13.26
C ALA A 322 -9.41 5.65 -14.36
N ARG A 323 -9.03 6.91 -14.60
CA ARG A 323 -7.96 7.26 -15.54
C ARG A 323 -6.58 7.32 -14.91
N GLY A 324 -6.49 7.74 -13.64
CA GLY A 324 -5.19 7.89 -13.02
C GLY A 324 -5.27 8.08 -11.50
N ALA A 325 -4.19 7.67 -10.82
CA ALA A 325 -4.03 7.85 -9.39
C ALA A 325 -3.96 9.34 -9.03
N GLY A 326 -4.75 9.78 -8.04
CA GLY A 326 -4.77 11.17 -7.58
C GLY A 326 -5.53 12.16 -8.47
N GLU A 327 -6.06 11.75 -9.62
CA GLU A 327 -6.72 12.61 -10.60
C GLU A 327 -7.85 13.47 -10.00
N VAL A 328 -8.69 12.89 -9.16
CA VAL A 328 -9.81 13.61 -8.52
C VAL A 328 -9.32 14.67 -7.53
N ALA A 329 -8.25 14.38 -6.80
CA ALA A 329 -7.65 15.36 -5.87
C ALA A 329 -7.02 16.52 -6.64
N ALA A 330 -6.32 16.25 -7.74
CA ALA A 330 -5.75 17.27 -8.63
C ALA A 330 -6.84 18.17 -9.22
N GLN A 331 -7.93 17.59 -9.74
CA GLN A 331 -9.08 18.37 -10.26
C GLN A 331 -9.75 19.21 -9.17
N ALA A 332 -9.90 18.70 -7.94
CA ALA A 332 -10.44 19.45 -6.83
C ALA A 332 -9.53 20.64 -6.46
N GLY A 333 -8.22 20.45 -6.46
CA GLY A 333 -7.22 21.49 -6.26
C GLY A 333 -7.33 22.59 -7.32
N THR A 334 -7.33 22.21 -8.62
CA THR A 334 -7.46 23.16 -9.74
C THR A 334 -8.72 24.01 -9.63
N ARG A 335 -9.87 23.40 -9.30
CA ARG A 335 -11.13 24.15 -9.09
C ARG A 335 -11.03 25.16 -7.94
N LYS A 336 -10.29 24.81 -6.87
CA LYS A 336 -10.05 25.76 -5.77
C LYS A 336 -9.13 26.90 -6.20
N TYR A 337 -8.04 26.60 -6.92
CA TYR A 337 -7.17 27.66 -7.47
C TYR A 337 -7.94 28.63 -8.37
N SER A 338 -8.69 28.11 -9.35
CA SER A 338 -9.51 28.96 -10.23
C SER A 338 -10.52 29.82 -9.47
N LYS A 339 -11.07 29.28 -8.36
CA LYS A 339 -12.04 30.01 -7.53
C LYS A 339 -11.42 31.19 -6.75
N TYR A 340 -10.12 31.13 -6.44
CA TYR A 340 -9.41 32.14 -5.67
C TYR A 340 -8.41 32.94 -6.51
N ALA A 341 -8.36 32.75 -7.82
CA ALA A 341 -7.46 33.46 -8.74
C ALA A 341 -7.89 34.90 -9.01
N ASP A 342 -9.18 35.21 -8.82
CA ASP A 342 -9.80 36.54 -8.93
C ASP A 342 -9.89 37.19 -7.53
#